data_967417977d3a4de98615d7c7f840cf23
#
_entry.id   967417977d3a4de98615d7c7f840cf23
#
_cell.length_a   1.000
_cell.length_b   1.000
_cell.length_c   1.000
_cell.angle_alpha   90.00
_cell.angle_beta   90.00
_cell.angle_gamma   90.00
#
_symmetry.space_group_name_H-M   'P 1'
#
loop_
_entity.id
_entity.type
_entity.pdbx_description
1 polymer ?
#
loop_
_entity_poly.entity_id
_entity_poly.type
_entity_poly.pdbx_seq_one_letter_code
_entity_poly.pdbx_strand_id
1 'polypeptide(L)'
;MKKLKVALLANAKENAPNFEELSEDQWDDLDSTKTINAIVEAIKSGGNDCEFLEGNITLVDNLIKYQPDICFNICEGHFGDGREAQVPAILEMMRIPYTGSKVMTLALTLDKPMTKRILHWHELPTPEFQVFERTDEPLNDDLRFPLFVKPSREGTGMGVSGKSIVKDENELREQIAKIFKRYKQPALAERYIEGREVTVGLVGNLVGPVARRLPHDENLPRIQTGLHFFPPMEVDLEPFKESDVVYSNRLKVDLADQLNYVCPAPLDVEMIDDLNWYAAAVFRVTGALDISRVDFRLDASNNWKPYILEINPLPGLSPGISDIVIEAAAEGIEHHELVNMILDTALRRYGIKKQASINY
;
A
#
# COMPACT_ATOMS: atom_id res chain seq x y z
N MET A 1 -27.35 18.34 -10.48
CA MET A 1 -26.88 17.39 -9.42
C MET A 1 -26.55 18.19 -8.19
N LYS A 2 -26.94 17.70 -6.98
CA LYS A 2 -26.34 18.25 -5.77
C LYS A 2 -24.87 17.86 -5.80
N LYS A 3 -23.97 18.83 -5.88
CA LYS A 3 -22.55 18.59 -5.74
C LYS A 3 -22.28 18.06 -4.33
N LEU A 4 -21.51 16.99 -4.21
CA LEU A 4 -21.02 16.55 -2.92
C LEU A 4 -19.88 17.46 -2.46
N LYS A 5 -19.86 17.74 -1.17
CA LYS A 5 -18.73 18.38 -0.50
C LYS A 5 -17.75 17.30 -0.07
N VAL A 6 -16.62 17.19 -0.75
CA VAL A 6 -15.56 16.22 -0.46
C VAL A 6 -14.43 16.94 0.26
N ALA A 7 -14.00 16.44 1.41
CA ALA A 7 -12.74 16.85 2.01
C ALA A 7 -11.65 15.89 1.59
N LEU A 8 -10.62 16.37 0.88
CA LEU A 8 -9.38 15.60 0.70
C LEU A 8 -8.56 15.71 1.99
N LEU A 9 -8.28 14.57 2.61
CA LEU A 9 -7.45 14.48 3.81
C LEU A 9 -6.09 13.90 3.46
N ALA A 10 -5.02 14.63 3.73
CA ALA A 10 -3.65 14.23 3.46
C ALA A 10 -2.69 14.82 4.50
N ASN A 11 -1.47 14.34 4.52
CA ASN A 11 -0.36 14.96 5.21
C ASN A 11 0.60 15.53 4.17
N ALA A 12 0.63 16.85 4.03
CA ALA A 12 1.51 17.50 3.07
C ALA A 12 2.97 17.44 3.52
N LYS A 13 3.87 16.98 2.64
CA LYS A 13 5.32 16.87 2.93
C LYS A 13 5.92 18.22 3.35
N GLU A 14 5.43 19.30 2.76
CA GLU A 14 5.87 20.68 3.06
C GLU A 14 5.44 21.15 4.46
N ASN A 15 4.43 20.52 5.06
CA ASN A 15 3.91 20.82 6.39
C ASN A 15 4.43 19.84 7.46
N ALA A 16 5.28 18.89 7.07
CA ALA A 16 5.82 17.89 7.98
C ALA A 16 6.57 18.51 9.16
N PRO A 17 6.39 17.99 10.38
CA PRO A 17 7.10 18.49 11.54
C PRO A 17 8.62 18.31 11.39
N ASN A 18 9.39 19.34 11.72
CA ASN A 18 10.85 19.26 11.68
C ASN A 18 11.41 19.09 13.10
N PHE A 19 12.06 17.92 13.34
CA PHE A 19 12.75 17.62 14.58
C PHE A 19 14.17 17.16 14.26
N GLU A 20 15.16 17.60 15.03
CA GLU A 20 16.59 17.32 14.81
C GLU A 20 16.97 15.82 14.88
N GLU A 21 16.11 14.97 15.47
CA GLU A 21 16.37 13.54 15.71
C GLU A 21 15.78 12.59 14.66
N LEU A 22 15.13 13.10 13.62
CA LEU A 22 14.43 12.26 12.63
C LEU A 22 15.41 11.70 11.59
N SER A 23 15.03 10.58 11.00
CA SER A 23 15.78 10.02 9.86
C SER A 23 15.56 10.89 8.60
N GLU A 24 16.53 10.89 7.68
CA GLU A 24 16.45 11.66 6.43
C GLU A 24 15.25 11.27 5.55
N ASP A 25 14.79 10.02 5.68
CA ASP A 25 13.67 9.41 4.95
C ASP A 25 12.34 9.43 5.72
N GLN A 26 12.28 10.09 6.88
CA GLN A 26 11.13 10.03 7.82
C GLN A 26 9.79 10.45 7.21
N TRP A 27 9.82 11.28 6.18
CA TRP A 27 8.61 11.84 5.56
C TRP A 27 8.48 11.47 4.08
N ASP A 28 9.10 10.35 3.69
CA ASP A 28 9.08 9.91 2.30
C ASP A 28 7.74 9.30 1.87
N ASP A 29 6.90 8.92 2.82
CA ASP A 29 5.53 8.47 2.58
C ASP A 29 4.52 9.63 2.42
N LEU A 30 4.88 10.87 2.79
CA LEU A 30 3.96 12.00 2.71
C LEU A 30 3.83 12.53 1.28
N ASP A 31 2.62 13.01 0.96
CA ASP A 31 2.31 13.57 -0.35
C ASP A 31 2.83 14.99 -0.56
N SER A 32 3.32 15.26 -1.76
CA SER A 32 3.65 16.62 -2.18
C SER A 32 2.39 17.45 -2.41
N THR A 33 2.48 18.77 -2.24
CA THR A 33 1.40 19.70 -2.63
C THR A 33 0.96 19.51 -4.07
N LYS A 34 1.87 19.09 -4.97
CA LYS A 34 1.54 18.77 -6.37
C LYS A 34 0.56 17.59 -6.47
N THR A 35 0.83 16.51 -5.74
CA THR A 35 -0.05 15.32 -5.68
C THR A 35 -1.41 15.69 -5.11
N ILE A 36 -1.43 16.38 -3.97
CA ILE A 36 -2.64 16.85 -3.30
C ILE A 36 -3.52 17.67 -4.25
N ASN A 37 -2.94 18.65 -4.94
CA ASN A 37 -3.67 19.48 -5.90
C ASN A 37 -4.20 18.67 -7.08
N ALA A 38 -3.46 17.70 -7.59
CA ALA A 38 -3.92 16.83 -8.67
C ALA A 38 -5.15 16.01 -8.27
N ILE A 39 -5.19 15.50 -7.03
CA ILE A 39 -6.35 14.76 -6.49
C ILE A 39 -7.55 15.70 -6.27
N VAL A 40 -7.32 16.91 -5.74
CA VAL A 40 -8.39 17.92 -5.61
C VAL A 40 -9.05 18.20 -6.96
N GLU A 41 -8.25 18.45 -7.99
CA GLU A 41 -8.78 18.73 -9.34
C GLU A 41 -9.44 17.50 -9.96
N ALA A 42 -8.92 16.29 -9.71
CA ALA A 42 -9.57 15.05 -10.12
C ALA A 42 -10.96 14.88 -9.51
N ILE A 43 -11.12 15.14 -8.21
CA ILE A 43 -12.43 15.07 -7.51
C ILE A 43 -13.39 16.13 -8.07
N LYS A 44 -12.90 17.33 -8.34
CA LYS A 44 -13.71 18.42 -8.93
C LYS A 44 -14.15 18.09 -10.36
N SER A 45 -13.28 17.48 -11.18
CA SER A 45 -13.63 17.05 -12.54
C SER A 45 -14.78 16.03 -12.56
N GLY A 46 -14.92 15.22 -11.49
CA GLY A 46 -16.06 14.33 -11.25
C GLY A 46 -17.37 15.04 -10.85
N GLY A 47 -17.40 16.40 -10.86
CA GLY A 47 -18.57 17.21 -10.57
C GLY A 47 -18.81 17.48 -9.09
N ASN A 48 -17.84 17.26 -8.23
CA ASN A 48 -17.93 17.50 -6.79
C ASN A 48 -17.23 18.81 -6.40
N ASP A 49 -17.56 19.36 -5.22
CA ASP A 49 -16.73 20.39 -4.57
C ASP A 49 -15.68 19.68 -3.72
N CYS A 50 -14.46 20.17 -3.75
CA CYS A 50 -13.35 19.57 -3.00
C CYS A 50 -12.48 20.63 -2.35
N GLU A 51 -12.14 20.42 -1.08
CA GLU A 51 -11.18 21.22 -0.30
C GLU A 51 -10.18 20.28 0.39
N PHE A 52 -8.91 20.66 0.39
CA PHE A 52 -7.86 19.97 1.13
C PHE A 52 -7.89 20.38 2.61
N LEU A 53 -7.88 19.39 3.50
CA LEU A 53 -7.73 19.58 4.94
C LEU A 53 -6.53 18.75 5.42
N GLU A 54 -5.61 19.41 6.12
CA GLU A 54 -4.41 18.77 6.69
C GLU A 54 -4.79 17.74 7.76
N GLY A 55 -4.22 16.54 7.70
CA GLY A 55 -4.41 15.44 8.64
C GLY A 55 -3.63 15.62 9.94
N ASN A 56 -3.84 16.71 10.66
CA ASN A 56 -3.14 17.07 11.90
C ASN A 56 -4.11 17.39 13.04
N ILE A 57 -3.60 17.91 14.16
CA ILE A 57 -4.39 18.19 15.37
C ILE A 57 -5.54 19.18 15.16
N THR A 58 -5.53 19.96 14.09
CA THR A 58 -6.60 20.92 13.75
C THR A 58 -7.71 20.29 12.91
N LEU A 59 -7.57 19.02 12.52
CA LEU A 59 -8.48 18.35 11.60
C LEU A 59 -9.93 18.36 12.11
N VAL A 60 -10.15 18.10 13.40
CA VAL A 60 -11.49 18.06 13.98
C VAL A 60 -12.24 19.38 13.81
N ASP A 61 -11.59 20.51 14.13
CA ASP A 61 -12.17 21.84 13.97
C ASP A 61 -12.45 22.17 12.50
N ASN A 62 -11.52 21.79 11.60
CA ASN A 62 -11.68 21.98 10.17
C ASN A 62 -12.85 21.16 9.62
N LEU A 63 -13.02 19.90 10.05
CA LEU A 63 -14.15 19.05 9.66
C LEU A 63 -15.49 19.62 10.17
N ILE A 64 -15.54 20.11 11.41
CA ILE A 64 -16.74 20.77 11.96
C ILE A 64 -17.11 22.00 11.15
N LYS A 65 -16.13 22.80 10.74
CA LYS A 65 -16.33 24.01 9.94
C LYS A 65 -16.72 23.70 8.50
N TYR A 66 -16.02 22.76 7.85
CA TYR A 66 -16.24 22.44 6.45
C TYR A 66 -17.50 21.60 6.22
N GLN A 67 -17.82 20.67 7.11
CA GLN A 67 -18.97 19.76 7.04
C GLN A 67 -19.04 18.97 5.72
N PRO A 68 -18.06 18.09 5.44
CA PRO A 68 -18.05 17.29 4.21
C PRO A 68 -19.17 16.24 4.20
N ASP A 69 -19.69 15.92 3.00
CA ASP A 69 -20.58 14.77 2.79
C ASP A 69 -19.79 13.44 2.86
N ILE A 70 -18.51 13.48 2.45
CA ILE A 70 -17.56 12.37 2.50
C ILE A 70 -16.12 12.91 2.51
N CYS A 71 -15.20 12.19 3.14
CA CYS A 71 -13.77 12.48 3.06
C CYS A 71 -13.06 11.53 2.07
N PHE A 72 -12.16 12.05 1.25
CA PHE A 72 -11.19 11.26 0.49
C PHE A 72 -9.92 11.19 1.32
N ASN A 73 -9.61 10.04 1.92
CA ASN A 73 -8.52 9.89 2.88
C ASN A 73 -7.30 9.26 2.24
N ILE A 74 -6.17 9.99 2.31
CA ILE A 74 -4.81 9.53 1.96
C ILE A 74 -3.81 9.91 3.05
N CYS A 75 -4.26 10.03 4.32
CA CYS A 75 -3.39 10.43 5.41
C CYS A 75 -2.52 9.27 5.90
N GLU A 76 -1.20 9.44 5.80
CA GLU A 76 -0.19 8.52 6.34
C GLU A 76 0.01 8.70 7.86
N GLY A 77 -0.28 9.91 8.37
CA GLY A 77 0.01 10.29 9.75
C GLY A 77 1.50 10.54 10.00
N HIS A 78 1.80 11.26 11.09
CA HIS A 78 3.19 11.63 11.39
C HIS A 78 3.83 10.73 12.44
N PHE A 79 3.10 10.29 13.45
CA PHE A 79 3.64 9.61 14.62
C PHE A 79 2.75 8.48 15.11
N GLY A 80 3.40 7.50 15.73
CA GLY A 80 2.75 6.37 16.39
C GLY A 80 2.66 5.12 15.53
N ASP A 81 2.60 3.96 16.20
CA ASP A 81 2.63 2.65 15.58
C ASP A 81 1.44 2.35 14.66
N GLY A 82 0.34 3.06 14.82
CA GLY A 82 -0.85 2.97 13.98
C GLY A 82 -1.20 4.33 13.36
N ARG A 83 -0.21 5.11 12.89
CA ARG A 83 -0.37 6.48 12.42
C ARG A 83 -1.40 6.62 11.30
N GLU A 84 -1.44 5.71 10.35
CA GLU A 84 -2.41 5.70 9.25
C GLU A 84 -3.86 5.54 9.71
N ALA A 85 -4.07 4.91 10.88
CA ALA A 85 -5.40 4.66 11.43
C ALA A 85 -5.99 5.85 12.23
N GLN A 86 -5.20 6.88 12.52
CA GLN A 86 -5.62 8.00 13.39
C GLN A 86 -6.72 8.83 12.77
N VAL A 87 -6.56 9.21 11.49
CA VAL A 87 -7.58 10.00 10.77
C VAL A 87 -8.87 9.21 10.60
N PRO A 88 -8.88 7.95 10.13
CA PRO A 88 -10.06 7.10 10.15
C PRO A 88 -10.75 7.01 11.51
N ALA A 89 -10.02 6.90 12.63
CA ALA A 89 -10.59 6.85 13.95
C ALA A 89 -11.35 8.15 14.31
N ILE A 90 -10.83 9.30 13.94
CA ILE A 90 -11.51 10.60 14.08
C ILE A 90 -12.79 10.62 13.24
N LEU A 91 -12.72 10.19 11.98
CA LEU A 91 -13.87 10.18 11.08
C LEU A 91 -14.98 9.23 11.56
N GLU A 92 -14.63 8.05 12.09
CA GLU A 92 -15.59 7.11 12.67
C GLU A 92 -16.28 7.71 13.92
N MET A 93 -15.52 8.36 14.82
CA MET A 93 -16.06 9.08 15.96
C MET A 93 -17.05 10.18 15.54
N MET A 94 -16.73 10.92 14.47
CA MET A 94 -17.57 11.99 13.94
C MET A 94 -18.69 11.48 13.03
N ARG A 95 -18.73 10.17 12.71
CA ARG A 95 -19.67 9.54 11.77
C ARG A 95 -19.62 10.15 10.36
N ILE A 96 -18.44 10.56 9.94
CA ILE A 96 -18.21 11.10 8.60
C ILE A 96 -17.77 9.94 7.68
N PRO A 97 -18.46 9.72 6.54
CA PRO A 97 -18.05 8.75 5.53
C PRO A 97 -16.66 9.08 4.97
N TYR A 98 -15.89 8.05 4.58
CA TYR A 98 -14.56 8.24 4.00
C TYR A 98 -14.17 7.11 3.05
N THR A 99 -13.23 7.39 2.13
CA THR A 99 -12.65 6.40 1.21
C THR A 99 -11.57 5.58 1.90
N GLY A 100 -11.38 4.36 1.41
CA GLY A 100 -10.32 3.46 1.86
C GLY A 100 -10.68 2.62 3.06
N SER A 101 -9.68 1.97 3.58
CA SER A 101 -9.78 0.98 4.64
C SER A 101 -10.04 1.60 6.01
N LYS A 102 -10.57 0.78 6.93
CA LYS A 102 -10.93 1.21 8.27
C LYS A 102 -9.75 1.14 9.25
N VAL A 103 -9.96 1.67 10.45
CA VAL A 103 -9.01 1.77 11.56
C VAL A 103 -8.23 0.47 11.77
N MET A 104 -8.94 -0.66 11.91
CA MET A 104 -8.30 -1.95 12.19
C MET A 104 -7.40 -2.38 11.04
N THR A 105 -7.85 -2.23 9.80
CA THR A 105 -7.07 -2.62 8.62
C THR A 105 -5.79 -1.80 8.49
N LEU A 106 -5.90 -0.46 8.59
CA LEU A 106 -4.73 0.42 8.45
C LEU A 106 -3.71 0.19 9.57
N ALA A 107 -4.15 0.09 10.82
CA ALA A 107 -3.27 -0.23 11.93
C ALA A 107 -2.59 -1.61 11.77
N LEU A 108 -3.33 -2.60 11.26
CA LEU A 108 -2.84 -3.96 11.03
C LEU A 108 -1.80 -4.01 9.90
N THR A 109 -2.11 -3.39 8.76
CA THR A 109 -1.27 -3.51 7.56
C THR A 109 0.00 -2.69 7.64
N LEU A 110 0.02 -1.61 8.39
CA LEU A 110 1.23 -0.87 8.73
C LEU A 110 2.21 -1.74 9.54
N ASP A 111 1.70 -2.60 10.46
CA ASP A 111 2.50 -3.57 11.21
C ASP A 111 2.75 -4.83 10.36
N LYS A 112 3.87 -4.84 9.62
CA LYS A 112 4.25 -5.96 8.75
C LYS A 112 4.29 -7.31 9.46
N PRO A 113 4.85 -7.43 10.69
CA PRO A 113 4.79 -8.67 11.46
C PRO A 113 3.37 -9.18 11.71
N MET A 114 2.44 -8.29 12.09
CA MET A 114 1.06 -8.69 12.35
C MET A 114 0.35 -9.11 11.06
N THR A 115 0.57 -8.38 9.97
CA THR A 115 0.07 -8.75 8.64
C THR A 115 0.57 -10.15 8.26
N LYS A 116 1.87 -10.42 8.37
CA LYS A 116 2.44 -11.74 8.04
C LYS A 116 1.88 -12.88 8.91
N ARG A 117 1.63 -12.64 10.20
CA ARG A 117 0.98 -13.64 11.07
C ARG A 117 -0.43 -13.98 10.59
N ILE A 118 -1.19 -12.99 10.13
CA ILE A 118 -2.53 -13.22 9.53
C ILE A 118 -2.40 -13.98 8.23
N LEU A 119 -1.49 -13.59 7.34
CA LEU A 119 -1.25 -14.31 6.09
C LEU A 119 -0.90 -15.78 6.36
N HIS A 120 0.00 -16.02 7.30
CA HIS A 120 0.39 -17.38 7.71
C HIS A 120 -0.78 -18.20 8.28
N TRP A 121 -1.61 -17.59 9.14
CA TRP A 121 -2.81 -18.24 9.68
C TRP A 121 -3.80 -18.67 8.59
N HIS A 122 -3.89 -17.89 7.52
CA HIS A 122 -4.75 -18.20 6.38
C HIS A 122 -4.05 -19.02 5.29
N GLU A 123 -2.85 -19.55 5.57
CA GLU A 123 -2.04 -20.35 4.63
C GLU A 123 -1.73 -19.59 3.32
N LEU A 124 -1.69 -18.26 3.37
CA LEU A 124 -1.29 -17.44 2.25
C LEU A 124 0.25 -17.35 2.20
N PRO A 125 0.87 -17.53 1.01
CA PRO A 125 2.33 -17.58 0.90
C PRO A 125 2.95 -16.22 1.23
N THR A 126 3.73 -16.17 2.29
CA THR A 126 4.59 -15.03 2.65
C THR A 126 5.95 -15.58 3.08
N PRO A 127 7.07 -14.87 2.87
CA PRO A 127 8.37 -15.35 3.32
C PRO A 127 8.38 -15.65 4.82
N GLU A 128 9.06 -16.72 5.21
CA GLU A 128 9.34 -17.05 6.60
C GLU A 128 10.07 -15.88 7.26
N PHE A 129 9.77 -15.58 8.52
CA PHE A 129 10.25 -14.37 9.16
C PHE A 129 10.46 -14.51 10.67
N GLN A 130 11.29 -13.62 11.20
CA GLN A 130 11.43 -13.37 12.64
C GLN A 130 11.39 -11.87 12.91
N VAL A 131 10.80 -11.51 14.04
CA VAL A 131 10.82 -10.14 14.58
C VAL A 131 11.86 -10.09 15.68
N PHE A 132 12.76 -9.13 15.60
CA PHE A 132 13.73 -8.85 16.65
C PHE A 132 13.27 -7.63 17.44
N GLU A 133 12.98 -7.84 18.72
CA GLU A 133 12.66 -6.77 19.68
C GLU A 133 13.88 -6.30 20.46
N ARG A 134 14.99 -7.07 20.35
CA ARG A 134 16.30 -6.75 20.94
C ARG A 134 17.40 -7.18 19.97
N THR A 135 18.57 -6.54 20.09
CA THR A 135 19.72 -6.82 19.22
C THR A 135 20.41 -8.15 19.50
N ASP A 136 20.20 -8.74 20.68
CA ASP A 136 20.84 -9.96 21.17
C ASP A 136 19.99 -11.23 21.05
N GLU A 137 18.79 -11.14 20.48
CA GLU A 137 17.93 -12.30 20.27
C GLU A 137 18.56 -13.27 19.26
N PRO A 138 18.58 -14.59 19.55
CA PRO A 138 19.12 -15.57 18.61
C PRO A 138 18.27 -15.64 17.34
N LEU A 139 18.94 -15.89 16.20
CA LEU A 139 18.25 -16.20 14.96
C LEU A 139 17.57 -17.58 15.09
N ASN A 140 16.32 -17.67 14.63
CA ASN A 140 15.57 -18.91 14.54
C ASN A 140 16.25 -19.90 13.58
N ASP A 141 16.37 -21.16 14.03
CA ASP A 141 16.98 -22.24 13.27
C ASP A 141 16.29 -22.54 11.93
N ASP A 142 15.03 -22.14 11.75
CA ASP A 142 14.28 -22.31 10.51
C ASP A 142 14.63 -21.26 9.42
N LEU A 143 15.26 -20.14 9.81
CA LEU A 143 15.71 -19.11 8.88
C LEU A 143 17.13 -19.39 8.39
N ARG A 144 17.36 -19.13 7.08
CA ARG A 144 18.65 -19.30 6.43
C ARG A 144 19.02 -18.04 5.66
N PHE A 145 20.30 -17.69 5.70
CA PHE A 145 20.83 -16.62 4.87
C PHE A 145 20.79 -16.96 3.37
N PRO A 146 20.59 -15.95 2.51
CA PRO A 146 20.45 -14.53 2.81
C PRO A 146 19.06 -14.18 3.37
N LEU A 147 19.02 -13.17 4.27
CA LEU A 147 17.80 -12.63 4.83
C LEU A 147 17.60 -11.18 4.37
N PHE A 148 16.35 -10.74 4.34
CA PHE A 148 15.98 -9.35 4.10
C PHE A 148 15.55 -8.71 5.42
N VAL A 149 16.22 -7.62 5.82
CA VAL A 149 16.02 -6.99 7.13
C VAL A 149 15.55 -5.55 6.97
N LYS A 150 14.35 -5.26 7.52
CA LYS A 150 13.68 -3.95 7.39
C LYS A 150 13.00 -3.53 8.70
N PRO A 151 12.66 -2.23 8.87
CA PRO A 151 11.80 -1.80 9.95
C PRO A 151 10.42 -2.46 9.88
N SER A 152 9.79 -2.70 11.05
CA SER A 152 8.51 -3.41 11.12
C SER A 152 7.31 -2.57 10.68
N ARG A 153 7.37 -1.23 10.81
CA ARG A 153 6.19 -0.33 10.70
C ARG A 153 6.46 0.89 9.83
N GLU A 154 7.28 0.74 8.79
CA GLU A 154 7.53 1.80 7.83
C GLU A 154 6.96 1.46 6.45
N GLY A 155 6.49 2.50 5.75
CA GLY A 155 6.01 2.45 4.37
C GLY A 155 7.10 2.83 3.36
N THR A 156 6.76 2.80 2.08
CA THR A 156 7.49 3.41 0.95
C THR A 156 8.99 3.01 0.88
N GLY A 157 9.37 1.85 1.45
CA GLY A 157 10.77 1.40 1.48
C GLY A 157 11.69 2.20 2.40
N MET A 158 11.14 2.94 3.38
CA MET A 158 11.94 3.59 4.42
C MET A 158 12.77 2.57 5.19
N GLY A 159 14.04 2.88 5.42
CA GLY A 159 14.99 1.98 6.08
C GLY A 159 15.50 0.84 5.22
N VAL A 160 15.06 0.74 3.97
CA VAL A 160 15.50 -0.27 3.00
C VAL A 160 16.65 0.26 2.14
N SER A 161 17.66 -0.57 1.94
CA SER A 161 18.83 -0.30 1.08
C SER A 161 19.46 -1.62 0.66
N GLY A 162 20.48 -1.61 -0.19
CA GLY A 162 21.25 -2.82 -0.52
C GLY A 162 21.79 -3.58 0.70
N LYS A 163 22.05 -2.89 1.80
CA LYS A 163 22.43 -3.49 3.08
C LYS A 163 21.29 -4.19 3.84
N SER A 164 20.07 -4.11 3.33
CA SER A 164 18.93 -4.85 3.89
C SER A 164 18.97 -6.34 3.53
N ILE A 165 19.71 -6.72 2.49
CA ILE A 165 20.04 -8.12 2.19
C ILE A 165 21.29 -8.49 2.99
N VAL A 166 21.11 -9.32 4.01
CA VAL A 166 22.20 -9.75 4.91
C VAL A 166 22.59 -11.20 4.61
N LYS A 167 23.89 -11.48 4.54
CA LYS A 167 24.44 -12.75 4.09
C LYS A 167 24.99 -13.61 5.22
N ASP A 168 25.18 -13.01 6.40
CA ASP A 168 25.67 -13.69 7.60
C ASP A 168 25.15 -13.04 8.90
N GLU A 169 25.50 -13.64 10.02
CA GLU A 169 25.09 -13.20 11.36
C GLU A 169 25.61 -11.80 11.71
N ASN A 170 26.80 -11.43 11.26
CA ASN A 170 27.40 -10.11 11.56
C ASN A 170 26.61 -9.00 10.86
N GLU A 171 26.34 -9.17 9.56
CA GLU A 171 25.53 -8.23 8.77
C GLU A 171 24.11 -8.12 9.34
N LEU A 172 23.51 -9.24 9.78
CA LEU A 172 22.21 -9.27 10.46
C LEU A 172 22.23 -8.39 11.71
N ARG A 173 23.21 -8.56 12.60
CA ARG A 173 23.32 -7.80 13.84
C ARG A 173 23.55 -6.32 13.61
N GLU A 174 24.39 -5.98 12.64
CA GLU A 174 24.62 -4.58 12.24
C GLU A 174 23.33 -3.92 11.73
N GLN A 175 22.58 -4.60 10.86
CA GLN A 175 21.35 -4.06 10.29
C GLN A 175 20.25 -3.92 11.37
N ILE A 176 20.08 -4.92 12.26
CA ILE A 176 19.16 -4.82 13.40
C ILE A 176 19.51 -3.61 14.27
N ALA A 177 20.79 -3.47 14.67
CA ALA A 177 21.25 -2.36 15.50
C ALA A 177 20.99 -0.99 14.84
N LYS A 178 21.18 -0.90 13.51
CA LYS A 178 20.88 0.31 12.74
C LYS A 178 19.38 0.66 12.78
N ILE A 179 18.51 -0.33 12.60
CA ILE A 179 17.05 -0.14 12.65
C ILE A 179 16.63 0.36 14.04
N PHE A 180 17.06 -0.30 15.10
CA PHE A 180 16.75 0.12 16.47
C PHE A 180 17.22 1.56 16.76
N LYS A 181 18.43 1.89 16.33
CA LYS A 181 19.00 3.22 16.56
C LYS A 181 18.24 4.32 15.80
N ARG A 182 17.91 4.05 14.53
CA ARG A 182 17.38 5.07 13.61
C ARG A 182 15.85 5.18 13.68
N TYR A 183 15.15 4.05 13.71
CA TYR A 183 13.69 3.99 13.64
C TYR A 183 13.02 3.73 14.98
N LYS A 184 13.79 3.33 16.01
CA LYS A 184 13.30 3.08 17.38
C LYS A 184 12.13 2.07 17.43
N GLN A 185 12.18 1.06 16.55
CA GLN A 185 11.16 0.03 16.42
C GLN A 185 11.77 -1.36 16.20
N PRO A 186 11.01 -2.45 16.34
CA PRO A 186 11.48 -3.80 16.04
C PRO A 186 11.96 -3.95 14.60
N ALA A 187 12.93 -4.84 14.39
CA ALA A 187 13.40 -5.22 13.07
C ALA A 187 12.71 -6.50 12.61
N LEU A 188 12.21 -6.50 11.38
CA LEU A 188 11.70 -7.68 10.69
C LEU A 188 12.81 -8.25 9.82
N ALA A 189 13.22 -9.49 10.07
CA ALA A 189 14.06 -10.28 9.19
C ALA A 189 13.21 -11.37 8.52
N GLU A 190 13.29 -11.45 7.20
CA GLU A 190 12.54 -12.43 6.42
C GLU A 190 13.43 -13.13 5.41
N ARG A 191 13.07 -14.36 5.01
CA ARG A 191 13.79 -15.06 3.94
C ARG A 191 13.84 -14.18 2.70
N TYR A 192 15.03 -13.93 2.20
CA TYR A 192 15.18 -13.22 0.94
C TYR A 192 14.73 -14.10 -0.22
N ILE A 193 13.78 -13.61 -1.00
CA ILE A 193 13.31 -14.28 -2.22
C ILE A 193 14.03 -13.66 -3.41
N GLU A 194 14.87 -14.44 -4.06
CA GLU A 194 15.49 -14.03 -5.31
C GLU A 194 14.53 -14.23 -6.48
N GLY A 195 14.24 -13.17 -7.24
CA GLY A 195 13.32 -13.25 -8.36
C GLY A 195 12.71 -11.92 -8.73
N ARG A 196 11.57 -11.98 -9.45
CA ARG A 196 10.87 -10.81 -9.99
C ARG A 196 10.01 -10.14 -8.95
N GLU A 197 10.00 -8.83 -8.94
CA GLU A 197 9.10 -8.04 -8.09
C GLU A 197 7.90 -7.57 -8.91
N VAL A 198 6.70 -7.96 -8.49
CA VAL A 198 5.46 -7.68 -9.19
C VAL A 198 4.46 -7.12 -8.22
N THR A 199 3.73 -6.09 -8.64
CA THR A 199 2.65 -5.49 -7.86
C THR A 199 1.32 -5.58 -8.59
N VAL A 200 0.22 -5.65 -7.82
CA VAL A 200 -1.16 -5.70 -8.32
C VAL A 200 -2.00 -4.67 -7.58
N GLY A 201 -2.42 -3.65 -8.30
CA GLY A 201 -3.39 -2.67 -7.84
C GLY A 201 -4.81 -3.17 -8.03
N LEU A 202 -5.69 -2.80 -7.11
CA LEU A 202 -7.11 -3.14 -7.21
C LEU A 202 -8.01 -2.07 -6.60
N VAL A 203 -9.20 -1.89 -7.21
CA VAL A 203 -10.24 -0.97 -6.74
C VAL A 203 -11.58 -1.70 -6.67
N GLY A 204 -12.33 -1.49 -5.61
CA GLY A 204 -13.64 -2.11 -5.43
C GLY A 204 -13.87 -2.64 -4.01
N ASN A 205 -14.94 -3.40 -3.85
CA ASN A 205 -15.25 -4.10 -2.60
C ASN A 205 -15.75 -5.50 -2.89
N LEU A 206 -15.49 -6.42 -1.96
CA LEU A 206 -15.96 -7.80 -2.08
C LEU A 206 -17.48 -7.86 -1.96
N VAL A 207 -18.15 -8.50 -2.91
CA VAL A 207 -19.60 -8.71 -2.91
C VAL A 207 -20.00 -10.11 -2.44
N GLY A 208 -19.05 -10.95 -2.09
CA GLY A 208 -19.28 -12.33 -1.61
C GLY A 208 -18.02 -12.95 -1.02
N PRO A 209 -18.12 -14.19 -0.54
CA PRO A 209 -16.93 -14.90 -0.08
C PRO A 209 -15.97 -15.14 -1.24
N VAL A 210 -14.68 -14.82 -1.04
CA VAL A 210 -13.62 -15.32 -1.92
C VAL A 210 -13.60 -16.83 -1.74
N ALA A 211 -14.00 -17.58 -2.75
CA ALA A 211 -13.95 -19.04 -2.68
C ALA A 211 -12.48 -19.45 -2.51
N ARG A 212 -12.23 -20.39 -1.58
CA ARG A 212 -10.91 -21.01 -1.48
C ARG A 212 -10.70 -21.76 -2.79
N ARG A 213 -9.75 -21.33 -3.60
CA ARG A 213 -9.38 -22.06 -4.81
C ARG A 213 -8.74 -23.35 -4.38
N LEU A 214 -9.35 -24.46 -4.74
CA LEU A 214 -8.64 -25.74 -4.71
C LEU A 214 -7.71 -25.74 -5.91
N PRO A 215 -6.42 -26.09 -5.75
CA PRO A 215 -5.51 -26.21 -6.88
C PRO A 215 -6.14 -27.08 -7.95
N HIS A 216 -6.19 -26.59 -9.20
CA HIS A 216 -6.66 -27.31 -10.39
C HIS A 216 -8.17 -27.59 -10.50
N ASP A 217 -9.05 -26.86 -9.83
CA ASP A 217 -10.48 -26.97 -10.12
C ASP A 217 -10.87 -25.99 -11.24
N GLU A 218 -10.75 -26.45 -12.48
CA GLU A 218 -11.09 -25.71 -13.71
C GLU A 218 -12.60 -25.35 -13.82
N ASN A 219 -13.44 -25.92 -12.97
CA ASN A 219 -14.89 -25.74 -12.99
C ASN A 219 -15.41 -24.68 -12.01
N LEU A 220 -14.55 -24.08 -11.20
CA LEU A 220 -14.99 -22.98 -10.33
C LEU A 220 -15.22 -21.72 -11.19
N PRO A 221 -16.40 -21.07 -11.07
CA PRO A 221 -16.64 -19.82 -11.77
C PRO A 221 -15.58 -18.79 -11.35
N ARG A 222 -15.06 -18.02 -12.32
CA ARG A 222 -14.21 -16.86 -12.06
C ARG A 222 -14.85 -16.04 -10.94
N ILE A 223 -14.08 -15.71 -9.90
CA ILE A 223 -14.59 -15.09 -8.69
C ILE A 223 -15.20 -13.74 -9.07
N GLN A 224 -16.51 -13.60 -8.96
CA GLN A 224 -17.16 -12.29 -9.03
C GLN A 224 -16.92 -11.59 -7.69
N THR A 225 -15.78 -10.94 -7.56
CA THR A 225 -15.38 -10.31 -6.30
C THR A 225 -15.97 -8.94 -6.10
N GLY A 226 -16.42 -8.27 -7.17
CA GLY A 226 -16.70 -6.83 -7.15
C GLY A 226 -15.42 -5.96 -7.10
N LEU A 227 -14.26 -6.61 -7.23
CA LEU A 227 -12.95 -5.96 -7.36
C LEU A 227 -12.58 -5.85 -8.84
N HIS A 228 -12.04 -4.70 -9.21
CA HIS A 228 -11.33 -4.48 -10.44
C HIS A 228 -9.83 -4.63 -10.16
N PHE A 229 -9.15 -5.50 -10.87
CA PHE A 229 -7.70 -5.69 -10.80
C PHE A 229 -7.07 -5.00 -12.00
N PHE A 230 -6.12 -4.13 -11.74
CA PHE A 230 -5.31 -3.55 -12.81
C PHE A 230 -4.30 -4.58 -13.34
N PRO A 231 -3.76 -4.38 -14.54
CA PRO A 231 -2.68 -5.23 -15.06
C PRO A 231 -1.51 -5.25 -14.08
N PRO A 232 -0.98 -6.43 -13.72
CA PRO A 232 0.21 -6.50 -12.87
C PRO A 232 1.35 -5.69 -13.47
N MET A 233 2.10 -4.99 -12.61
CA MET A 233 3.29 -4.23 -12.97
C MET A 233 4.53 -4.91 -12.41
N GLU A 234 5.57 -5.05 -13.21
CA GLU A 234 6.88 -5.52 -12.79
C GLU A 234 7.83 -4.35 -12.62
N VAL A 235 8.60 -4.38 -11.54
CA VAL A 235 9.74 -3.47 -11.35
C VAL A 235 10.99 -4.19 -11.84
N ASP A 236 11.55 -3.77 -12.96
CA ASP A 236 12.77 -4.34 -13.52
C ASP A 236 14.00 -3.82 -12.78
N LEU A 237 14.56 -4.67 -11.93
CA LEU A 237 15.78 -4.39 -11.16
C LEU A 237 17.05 -4.95 -11.83
N GLU A 238 16.95 -5.58 -13.01
CA GLU A 238 18.13 -6.12 -13.74
C GLU A 238 19.26 -5.10 -13.92
N PRO A 239 18.98 -3.82 -14.27
CA PRO A 239 20.04 -2.82 -14.41
C PRO A 239 20.86 -2.59 -13.13
N PHE A 240 20.35 -3.02 -11.98
CA PHE A 240 20.94 -2.78 -10.66
C PHE A 240 21.46 -4.04 -9.97
N LYS A 241 21.45 -5.19 -10.63
CA LYS A 241 21.85 -6.49 -10.02
C LYS A 241 23.25 -6.49 -9.41
N GLU A 242 24.19 -5.78 -10.02
CA GLU A 242 25.58 -5.72 -9.52
C GLU A 242 25.78 -4.76 -8.33
N SER A 243 24.78 -3.95 -8.01
CA SER A 243 24.88 -2.88 -7.00
C SER A 243 24.17 -3.16 -5.68
N ASP A 244 23.68 -4.41 -5.45
CA ASP A 244 22.84 -4.76 -4.28
C ASP A 244 21.68 -3.76 -4.07
N VAL A 245 21.10 -3.26 -5.16
CA VAL A 245 20.00 -2.28 -5.10
C VAL A 245 18.69 -3.00 -4.87
N VAL A 246 17.92 -2.49 -3.94
CA VAL A 246 16.58 -2.97 -3.60
C VAL A 246 15.57 -1.87 -3.95
N TYR A 247 14.39 -2.26 -4.41
CA TYR A 247 13.31 -1.31 -4.68
C TYR A 247 12.96 -0.52 -3.40
N SER A 248 13.25 0.75 -3.40
CA SER A 248 13.09 1.67 -2.28
C SER A 248 12.61 3.03 -2.78
N ASN A 249 12.08 3.87 -1.89
CA ASN A 249 11.66 5.22 -2.27
C ASN A 249 12.81 6.05 -2.88
N ARG A 250 14.00 5.90 -2.33
CA ARG A 250 15.19 6.57 -2.88
C ARG A 250 15.44 6.17 -4.32
N LEU A 251 15.25 4.89 -4.65
CA LEU A 251 15.38 4.40 -6.02
C LEU A 251 14.28 5.00 -6.91
N LYS A 252 13.04 5.08 -6.41
CA LYS A 252 11.90 5.68 -7.12
C LYS A 252 12.10 7.16 -7.42
N VAL A 253 12.76 7.91 -6.53
CA VAL A 253 12.93 9.37 -6.65
C VAL A 253 14.24 9.72 -7.35
N ASP A 254 15.37 9.16 -6.87
CA ASP A 254 16.71 9.55 -7.32
C ASP A 254 17.09 8.92 -8.68
N LEU A 255 16.54 7.75 -8.99
CA LEU A 255 16.84 6.97 -10.18
C LEU A 255 15.58 6.64 -11.00
N ALA A 256 14.53 7.46 -10.88
CA ALA A 256 13.26 7.29 -11.59
C ALA A 256 13.46 7.10 -13.11
N ASP A 257 14.39 7.85 -13.70
CA ASP A 257 14.72 7.78 -15.13
C ASP A 257 15.47 6.49 -15.53
N GLN A 258 15.95 5.71 -14.55
CA GLN A 258 16.69 4.47 -14.76
C GLN A 258 15.88 3.23 -14.37
N LEU A 259 14.78 3.42 -13.60
CA LEU A 259 13.85 2.34 -13.29
C LEU A 259 12.99 2.04 -14.52
N ASN A 260 12.92 0.78 -14.86
CA ASN A 260 12.03 0.32 -15.90
C ASN A 260 10.79 -0.35 -15.27
N TYR A 261 9.65 0.31 -15.39
CA TYR A 261 8.36 -0.26 -15.02
C TYR A 261 7.75 -0.94 -16.24
N VAL A 262 7.50 -2.23 -16.15
CA VAL A 262 6.88 -3.00 -17.23
C VAL A 262 5.42 -3.28 -16.85
N CYS A 263 4.50 -2.54 -17.45
CA CYS A 263 3.07 -2.71 -17.22
C CYS A 263 2.32 -2.71 -18.56
N PRO A 264 1.59 -3.79 -18.91
CA PRO A 264 1.45 -5.06 -18.19
C PRO A 264 2.75 -5.85 -18.06
N ALA A 265 2.99 -6.48 -16.90
CA ALA A 265 4.10 -7.39 -16.71
C ALA A 265 4.02 -8.57 -17.68
N PRO A 266 5.16 -9.05 -18.24
CA PRO A 266 5.18 -10.19 -19.17
C PRO A 266 5.00 -11.51 -18.39
N LEU A 267 3.76 -11.78 -17.98
CA LEU A 267 3.31 -12.94 -17.24
C LEU A 267 2.29 -13.73 -18.08
N ASP A 268 2.24 -15.03 -17.90
CA ASP A 268 1.17 -15.83 -18.48
C ASP A 268 -0.17 -15.63 -17.73
N VAL A 269 -1.25 -16.07 -18.36
CA VAL A 269 -2.61 -15.88 -17.83
C VAL A 269 -2.81 -16.60 -16.49
N GLU A 270 -2.18 -17.77 -16.31
CA GLU A 270 -2.29 -18.55 -15.08
C GLU A 270 -1.65 -17.81 -13.90
N MET A 271 -0.46 -17.25 -14.11
CA MET A 271 0.22 -16.44 -13.10
C MET A 271 -0.59 -15.17 -12.75
N ILE A 272 -1.15 -14.49 -13.76
CA ILE A 272 -2.01 -13.31 -13.52
C ILE A 272 -3.24 -13.69 -12.70
N ASP A 273 -3.90 -14.80 -13.03
CA ASP A 273 -5.06 -15.29 -12.28
C ASP A 273 -4.69 -15.65 -10.83
N ASP A 274 -3.52 -16.25 -10.61
CA ASP A 274 -3.02 -16.57 -9.28
C ASP A 274 -2.72 -15.30 -8.45
N LEU A 275 -2.03 -14.33 -9.04
CA LEU A 275 -1.75 -13.03 -8.38
C LEU A 275 -3.03 -12.30 -8.00
N ASN A 276 -4.01 -12.23 -8.90
CA ASN A 276 -5.31 -11.61 -8.64
C ASN A 276 -6.08 -12.35 -7.53
N TRP A 277 -6.00 -13.69 -7.51
CA TRP A 277 -6.61 -14.47 -6.44
C TRP A 277 -5.93 -14.22 -5.09
N TYR A 278 -4.59 -14.21 -5.03
CA TYR A 278 -3.86 -13.89 -3.80
C TYR A 278 -4.16 -12.46 -3.34
N ALA A 279 -4.20 -11.48 -4.25
CA ALA A 279 -4.54 -10.10 -3.93
C ALA A 279 -5.96 -10.00 -3.34
N ALA A 280 -6.96 -10.68 -3.92
CA ALA A 280 -8.31 -10.75 -3.36
C ALA A 280 -8.36 -11.42 -1.98
N ALA A 281 -7.59 -12.49 -1.79
CA ALA A 281 -7.52 -13.20 -0.52
C ALA A 281 -6.90 -12.32 0.58
N VAL A 282 -5.80 -11.64 0.28
CA VAL A 282 -5.14 -10.70 1.19
C VAL A 282 -6.08 -9.54 1.54
N PHE A 283 -6.72 -8.94 0.53
CA PHE A 283 -7.71 -7.87 0.69
C PHE A 283 -8.83 -8.29 1.66
N ARG A 284 -9.31 -9.53 1.53
CA ARG A 284 -10.34 -10.08 2.39
C ARG A 284 -9.87 -10.29 3.82
N VAL A 285 -8.74 -10.99 4.03
CA VAL A 285 -8.30 -11.39 5.38
C VAL A 285 -7.80 -10.22 6.22
N THR A 286 -7.36 -9.15 5.57
CA THR A 286 -7.00 -7.89 6.22
C THR A 286 -8.20 -6.95 6.41
N GLY A 287 -9.32 -7.21 5.75
CA GLY A 287 -10.51 -6.35 5.78
C GLY A 287 -10.33 -5.05 5.02
N ALA A 288 -9.49 -5.05 3.98
CA ALA A 288 -9.28 -3.89 3.12
C ALA A 288 -10.56 -3.47 2.38
N LEU A 289 -10.66 -2.19 2.04
CA LEU A 289 -11.81 -1.57 1.41
C LEU A 289 -11.39 -0.55 0.35
N ASP A 290 -12.20 -0.47 -0.68
CA ASP A 290 -12.22 0.51 -1.77
C ASP A 290 -10.99 0.46 -2.69
N ILE A 291 -9.77 0.39 -2.16
CA ILE A 291 -8.51 0.39 -2.90
C ILE A 291 -7.43 -0.36 -2.13
N SER A 292 -6.54 -1.03 -2.83
CA SER A 292 -5.27 -1.56 -2.30
C SER A 292 -4.27 -1.83 -3.42
N ARG A 293 -3.00 -2.00 -3.04
CA ARG A 293 -1.94 -2.59 -3.85
C ARG A 293 -1.32 -3.73 -3.06
N VAL A 294 -1.09 -4.85 -3.71
CA VAL A 294 -0.45 -6.02 -3.11
C VAL A 294 0.87 -6.27 -3.83
N ASP A 295 1.95 -6.35 -3.07
CA ASP A 295 3.30 -6.51 -3.59
C ASP A 295 3.76 -7.96 -3.42
N PHE A 296 4.30 -8.53 -4.49
CA PHE A 296 4.71 -9.91 -4.60
C PHE A 296 6.18 -10.03 -4.99
N ARG A 297 6.80 -11.13 -4.55
CA ARG A 297 8.06 -11.61 -5.10
C ARG A 297 7.84 -12.99 -5.70
N LEU A 298 8.19 -13.15 -6.98
CA LEU A 298 8.11 -14.43 -7.68
C LEU A 298 9.45 -15.16 -7.51
N ASP A 299 9.44 -16.30 -6.82
CA ASP A 299 10.64 -17.05 -6.44
C ASP A 299 11.23 -17.80 -7.64
N ALA A 300 12.35 -17.33 -8.15
CA ALA A 300 13.05 -17.94 -9.29
C ALA A 300 13.52 -19.37 -9.00
N SER A 301 13.80 -19.69 -7.73
CA SER A 301 14.27 -21.00 -7.30
C SER A 301 13.13 -22.01 -7.12
N ASN A 302 11.87 -21.54 -7.09
CA ASN A 302 10.69 -22.35 -6.81
C ASN A 302 9.59 -22.17 -7.87
N ASN A 303 9.96 -22.37 -9.13
CA ASN A 303 9.03 -22.29 -10.27
C ASN A 303 8.16 -21.02 -10.30
N TRP A 304 8.76 -19.88 -9.99
CA TRP A 304 8.13 -18.56 -9.94
C TRP A 304 6.94 -18.46 -8.96
N LYS A 305 6.92 -19.31 -7.92
CA LYS A 305 5.87 -19.28 -6.90
C LYS A 305 5.76 -17.86 -6.32
N PRO A 306 4.55 -17.27 -6.29
CA PRO A 306 4.34 -15.97 -5.69
C PRO A 306 4.45 -16.00 -4.16
N TYR A 307 5.15 -15.05 -3.58
CA TYR A 307 5.16 -14.76 -2.15
C TYR A 307 4.66 -13.33 -1.93
N ILE A 308 3.68 -13.17 -1.06
CA ILE A 308 3.12 -11.88 -0.66
C ILE A 308 4.13 -11.19 0.26
N LEU A 309 4.63 -10.03 -0.15
CA LEU A 309 5.52 -9.21 0.66
C LEU A 309 4.72 -8.34 1.62
N GLU A 310 3.73 -7.60 1.09
CA GLU A 310 2.87 -6.70 1.85
C GLU A 310 1.58 -6.36 1.08
N ILE A 311 0.63 -5.77 1.78
CA ILE A 311 -0.54 -5.10 1.22
C ILE A 311 -0.51 -3.63 1.63
N ASN A 312 -0.77 -2.74 0.70
CA ASN A 312 -0.84 -1.30 0.89
C ASN A 312 -2.29 -0.82 0.66
N PRO A 313 -3.13 -0.72 1.71
CA PRO A 313 -4.51 -0.27 1.58
C PRO A 313 -4.64 1.26 1.51
N LEU A 314 -3.52 1.96 1.53
CA LEU A 314 -3.39 3.39 1.34
C LEU A 314 -2.28 3.66 0.29
N PRO A 315 -2.43 3.15 -0.95
CA PRO A 315 -1.38 3.28 -1.95
C PRO A 315 -1.25 4.74 -2.40
N GLY A 316 -0.03 5.16 -2.71
CA GLY A 316 0.22 6.50 -3.27
C GLY A 316 -0.57 6.73 -4.55
N LEU A 317 -0.98 7.99 -4.77
CA LEU A 317 -1.79 8.43 -5.92
C LEU A 317 -1.12 9.57 -6.70
N SER A 318 0.21 9.67 -6.66
CA SER A 318 0.95 10.70 -7.40
C SER A 318 0.88 10.43 -8.91
N PRO A 319 0.43 11.42 -9.73
CA PRO A 319 0.28 11.23 -11.18
C PRO A 319 1.59 10.84 -11.86
N GLY A 320 1.58 9.72 -12.59
CA GLY A 320 2.70 9.22 -13.38
C GLY A 320 3.87 8.66 -12.56
N ILE A 321 3.74 8.56 -11.23
CA ILE A 321 4.81 8.08 -10.34
C ILE A 321 4.35 6.86 -9.53
N SER A 322 3.15 6.93 -8.95
CA SER A 322 2.65 5.86 -8.08
C SER A 322 2.27 4.63 -8.87
N ASP A 323 2.64 3.47 -8.34
CA ASP A 323 2.52 2.17 -8.99
C ASP A 323 1.08 1.91 -9.49
N ILE A 324 0.07 2.07 -8.65
CA ILE A 324 -1.34 1.87 -9.04
C ILE A 324 -1.83 2.87 -10.11
N VAL A 325 -1.24 4.07 -10.17
CA VAL A 325 -1.55 5.06 -11.22
C VAL A 325 -0.96 4.62 -12.55
N ILE A 326 0.24 4.02 -12.54
CA ILE A 326 0.88 3.45 -13.73
C ILE A 326 0.08 2.24 -14.23
N GLU A 327 -0.34 1.36 -13.32
CA GLU A 327 -1.18 0.20 -13.63
C GLU A 327 -2.52 0.60 -14.25
N ALA A 328 -3.21 1.60 -13.69
CA ALA A 328 -4.44 2.14 -14.23
C ALA A 328 -4.25 2.75 -15.65
N ALA A 329 -3.16 3.49 -15.81
CA ALA A 329 -2.82 4.10 -17.11
C ALA A 329 -2.54 3.03 -18.19
N ALA A 330 -2.01 1.87 -17.84
CA ALA A 330 -1.80 0.75 -18.77
C ALA A 330 -3.12 0.18 -19.34
N GLU A 331 -4.25 0.36 -18.64
CA GLU A 331 -5.61 0.08 -19.15
C GLU A 331 -6.27 1.27 -19.84
N GLY A 332 -5.59 2.42 -19.93
CA GLY A 332 -6.15 3.65 -20.49
C GLY A 332 -7.01 4.44 -19.51
N ILE A 333 -6.94 4.13 -18.21
CA ILE A 333 -7.65 4.86 -17.15
C ILE A 333 -6.76 6.02 -16.69
N GLU A 334 -7.20 7.25 -16.94
CA GLU A 334 -6.47 8.44 -16.54
C GLU A 334 -6.52 8.66 -15.01
N HIS A 335 -5.55 9.40 -14.47
CA HIS A 335 -5.45 9.69 -13.04
C HIS A 335 -6.76 10.22 -12.42
N HIS A 336 -7.43 11.14 -13.12
CA HIS A 336 -8.68 11.71 -12.63
C HIS A 336 -9.83 10.68 -12.62
N GLU A 337 -9.82 9.71 -13.53
CA GLU A 337 -10.80 8.61 -13.56
C GLU A 337 -10.54 7.64 -12.41
N LEU A 338 -9.28 7.25 -12.16
CA LEU A 338 -8.90 6.40 -11.02
C LEU A 338 -9.34 7.02 -9.69
N VAL A 339 -9.04 8.30 -9.45
CA VAL A 339 -9.46 9.01 -8.23
C VAL A 339 -10.99 8.97 -8.07
N ASN A 340 -11.73 9.21 -9.14
CA ASN A 340 -13.20 9.15 -9.10
C ASN A 340 -13.72 7.72 -8.95
N MET A 341 -13.05 6.68 -9.49
CA MET A 341 -13.40 5.27 -9.25
C MET A 341 -13.31 4.92 -7.76
N ILE A 342 -12.25 5.37 -7.08
CA ILE A 342 -12.06 5.17 -5.64
C ILE A 342 -13.19 5.86 -4.86
N LEU A 343 -13.47 7.13 -5.16
CA LEU A 343 -14.54 7.90 -4.53
C LEU A 343 -15.91 7.23 -4.74
N ASP A 344 -16.22 6.84 -5.98
CA ASP A 344 -17.50 6.19 -6.32
C ASP A 344 -17.65 4.82 -5.63
N THR A 345 -16.56 4.11 -5.40
CA THR A 345 -16.57 2.84 -4.67
C THR A 345 -16.96 3.06 -3.21
N ALA A 346 -16.39 4.06 -2.55
CA ALA A 346 -16.77 4.43 -1.19
C ALA A 346 -18.21 4.94 -1.13
N LEU A 347 -18.63 5.80 -2.06
CA LEU A 347 -20.02 6.30 -2.13
C LEU A 347 -21.02 5.14 -2.23
N ARG A 348 -20.75 4.14 -3.08
CA ARG A 348 -21.60 2.93 -3.16
C ARG A 348 -21.63 2.16 -1.84
N ARG A 349 -20.48 2.00 -1.17
CA ARG A 349 -20.37 1.32 0.13
C ARG A 349 -21.19 1.99 1.23
N TYR A 350 -21.25 3.32 1.23
CA TYR A 350 -22.07 4.10 2.19
C TYR A 350 -23.51 4.33 1.73
N GLY A 351 -23.89 3.86 0.54
CA GLY A 351 -25.24 4.11 -0.02
C GLY A 351 -25.50 5.57 -0.38
N ILE A 352 -24.44 6.37 -0.54
CA ILE A 352 -24.54 7.78 -0.92
C ILE A 352 -24.72 7.84 -2.45
N LYS A 353 -25.89 8.33 -2.89
CA LYS A 353 -26.20 8.44 -4.31
C LYS A 353 -25.80 9.82 -4.85
N LYS A 354 -24.96 9.85 -5.89
CA LYS A 354 -24.91 11.01 -6.78
C LYS A 354 -26.28 11.12 -7.44
N GLN A 355 -27.04 12.20 -7.22
CA GLN A 355 -28.30 12.39 -7.93
C GLN A 355 -28.02 12.45 -9.44
N ALA A 356 -28.61 11.53 -10.21
CA ALA A 356 -28.52 11.55 -11.66
C ALA A 356 -29.05 12.89 -12.20
N SER A 357 -28.32 13.52 -13.11
CA SER A 357 -28.85 14.64 -13.88
C SER A 357 -29.98 14.11 -14.75
N ILE A 358 -31.20 14.51 -14.45
CA ILE A 358 -32.27 14.37 -15.41
C ILE A 358 -32.03 15.47 -16.43
N ASN A 359 -31.44 15.10 -17.57
CA ASN A 359 -31.45 15.98 -18.74
C ASN A 359 -32.88 16.03 -19.26
N TYR A 360 -33.52 17.16 -19.07
CA TYR A 360 -34.76 17.51 -19.78
C TYR A 360 -34.41 17.98 -21.17
#